data_9245e7f674d341fe67c5ee1904f00f28
#
_entry.id   9245e7f674d341fe67c5ee1904f00f28
#
_cell.length_a   1.000
_cell.length_b   1.000
_cell.length_c   1.000
_cell.angle_alpha   90.00
_cell.angle_beta   90.00
_cell.angle_gamma   90.00
#
_symmetry.space_group_name_H-M   'P 1'
#
loop_
_entity.id
_entity.type
_entity.pdbx_description
1 polymer ?
#
loop_
_entity_poly.entity_id
_entity_poly.type
_entity_poly.pdbx_seq_one_letter_code
_entity_poly.pdbx_strand_id
1 'polypeptide(L)'
;MLKEGGLRVAVIDADRIAQGVSGHTTAKITSQHHLIYHYLLNKFGQDNAQIYAHANQRALSQMRSWITAKNIDCDFTEASAYIFAESEADVDALRQEVDAAQALNLPASFTTETELPFPIKGAVCFTDQAQFHPRKYLLALAREIDGDGCHIFENTRALSVSEQSRCTVHTATGAAISARDVIIASHFPITDIGPFSARLTPKRHYAIGVVVDEKPVENMYISAEEPIHSIRTYETDTENILLVMGESHRTGEVIHTETHYQRLIDYAQSHFGARDVRYRWSSQDLQSVDKVPYIGRFSPTSRHQYTATGFRAWGITHATVAASILADLIQGKDSPWHKLYTPARIKPVTSAKEFVKHNIHAAKHLIRDRLKKREEGVESLTPGEGKLIKVNNQNVAAYKDENGNVFTVSATCTHLGCIVSWNSAEKSWDCSCHGSRFAPDGTVIHSPAVKPLKKV
;
A
#
# COMPACT_ATOMS: atom_id res chain seq x y z
N MET A 1 9.99 19.41 -3.61
CA MET A 1 8.89 20.33 -3.99
C MET A 1 8.60 21.40 -2.95
N LEU A 2 8.11 21.13 -1.72
CA LEU A 2 7.80 22.18 -0.72
C LEU A 2 9.06 22.93 -0.26
N LYS A 3 10.17 22.21 0.06
CA LYS A 3 11.46 22.81 0.39
C LYS A 3 12.00 23.63 -0.78
N GLU A 4 11.96 23.10 -1.99
CA GLU A 4 12.34 23.80 -3.23
C GLU A 4 11.46 25.03 -3.48
N GLY A 5 10.21 25.00 -3.00
CA GLY A 5 9.32 26.16 -2.98
C GLY A 5 9.54 27.15 -1.81
N GLY A 6 10.66 27.02 -1.08
CA GLY A 6 11.04 27.93 0.02
C GLY A 6 10.30 27.70 1.34
N LEU A 7 9.59 26.59 1.52
CA LEU A 7 8.89 26.27 2.76
C LEU A 7 9.78 25.47 3.69
N ARG A 8 9.73 25.75 5.00
CA ARG A 8 10.33 24.90 6.03
C ARG A 8 9.46 23.67 6.25
N VAL A 9 10.05 22.50 6.15
CA VAL A 9 9.34 21.22 6.22
C VAL A 9 9.87 20.37 7.37
N ALA A 10 8.97 19.81 8.18
CA ALA A 10 9.29 18.75 9.12
C ALA A 10 8.59 17.47 8.68
N VAL A 11 9.36 16.41 8.49
CA VAL A 11 8.85 15.05 8.26
C VAL A 11 8.97 14.29 9.57
N ILE A 12 7.87 13.66 9.99
CA ILE A 12 7.89 12.77 11.17
C ILE A 12 7.45 11.38 10.74
N ASP A 13 8.14 10.36 11.19
CA ASP A 13 7.80 8.96 10.98
C ASP A 13 7.71 8.24 12.33
N ALA A 14 6.74 7.33 12.45
CA ALA A 14 6.54 6.53 13.66
C ALA A 14 7.68 5.53 13.91
N ASP A 15 8.42 5.20 12.88
CA ASP A 15 9.59 4.32 12.85
C ASP A 15 10.73 5.04 12.11
N ARG A 16 11.60 4.30 11.47
CA ARG A 16 12.62 4.86 10.58
C ARG A 16 12.04 5.02 9.17
N ILE A 17 12.48 6.06 8.47
CA ILE A 17 12.04 6.32 7.09
C ILE A 17 12.37 5.14 6.16
N ALA A 18 11.51 4.91 5.18
CA ALA A 18 11.60 3.83 4.20
C ALA A 18 11.66 2.40 4.83
N GLN A 19 11.14 2.21 6.04
CA GLN A 19 10.98 0.89 6.67
C GLN A 19 9.56 0.33 6.54
N GLY A 20 8.56 1.17 6.29
CA GLY A 20 7.17 0.75 6.10
C GLY A 20 6.90 0.21 4.69
N VAL A 21 5.67 0.35 4.23
CA VAL A 21 5.19 -0.11 2.90
C VAL A 21 6.07 0.38 1.75
N SER A 22 6.60 1.60 1.85
CA SER A 22 7.46 2.21 0.82
C SER A 22 8.80 1.47 0.64
N GLY A 23 9.35 0.87 1.71
CA GLY A 23 10.57 0.05 1.64
C GLY A 23 10.31 -1.41 1.24
N HIS A 24 9.05 -1.85 1.26
CA HIS A 24 8.63 -3.23 0.96
C HIS A 24 7.89 -3.36 -0.38
N THR A 25 7.97 -2.34 -1.24
CA THR A 25 7.38 -2.38 -2.58
C THR A 25 8.28 -3.13 -3.56
N THR A 26 7.69 -3.74 -4.58
CA THR A 26 8.43 -4.30 -5.73
C THR A 26 8.92 -3.21 -6.70
N ALA A 27 8.62 -1.95 -6.43
CA ALA A 27 9.23 -0.76 -7.01
C ALA A 27 9.16 -0.64 -8.55
N LYS A 28 8.00 -0.86 -9.08
CA LYS A 28 7.66 -0.50 -10.46
C LYS A 28 7.37 0.99 -10.56
N ILE A 29 8.00 1.69 -11.49
CA ILE A 29 7.70 3.07 -11.86
C ILE A 29 6.87 3.00 -13.13
N THR A 30 5.56 3.03 -13.01
CA THR A 30 4.66 2.80 -14.14
C THR A 30 3.37 3.59 -14.02
N SER A 31 2.79 3.96 -15.16
CA SER A 31 1.42 4.45 -15.27
C SER A 31 0.43 3.32 -15.55
N GLN A 32 0.91 2.11 -15.85
CA GLN A 32 0.09 0.92 -15.96
C GLN A 32 -0.28 0.41 -14.55
N HIS A 33 -1.50 0.64 -14.11
CA HIS A 33 -1.99 0.29 -12.78
C HIS A 33 -3.00 -0.87 -12.83
N HIS A 34 -2.58 -1.98 -13.45
CA HIS A 34 -3.45 -3.10 -13.82
C HIS A 34 -4.53 -2.65 -14.81
N LEU A 35 -5.64 -3.39 -14.97
CA LEU A 35 -6.74 -3.05 -15.87
C LEU A 35 -7.56 -1.87 -15.31
N ILE A 36 -7.06 -0.63 -15.46
CA ILE A 36 -7.65 0.56 -14.85
C ILE A 36 -8.28 1.52 -15.86
N TYR A 37 -7.72 1.65 -17.08
CA TYR A 37 -8.11 2.70 -17.99
C TYR A 37 -9.48 2.45 -18.61
N HIS A 38 -9.79 1.21 -18.98
CA HIS A 38 -11.15 0.83 -19.40
C HIS A 38 -12.16 1.11 -18.28
N TYR A 39 -11.83 0.78 -17.02
CA TYR A 39 -12.68 1.10 -15.88
C TYR A 39 -12.88 2.61 -15.72
N LEU A 40 -11.81 3.42 -15.85
CA LEU A 40 -11.89 4.87 -15.68
C LEU A 40 -12.76 5.53 -16.76
N LEU A 41 -12.59 5.15 -18.02
CA LEU A 41 -13.43 5.65 -19.11
C LEU A 41 -14.92 5.38 -18.84
N ASN A 42 -15.26 4.15 -18.45
CA ASN A 42 -16.64 3.74 -18.19
C ASN A 42 -17.25 4.37 -16.93
N LYS A 43 -16.46 4.59 -15.89
CA LYS A 43 -16.97 5.04 -14.57
C LYS A 43 -16.76 6.52 -14.30
N PHE A 44 -15.75 7.12 -14.88
CA PHE A 44 -15.37 8.51 -14.62
C PHE A 44 -15.50 9.41 -15.86
N GLY A 45 -15.62 8.81 -17.05
CA GLY A 45 -15.67 9.53 -18.33
C GLY A 45 -14.29 9.96 -18.82
N GLN A 46 -14.24 10.38 -20.10
CA GLN A 46 -13.02 10.71 -20.83
C GLN A 46 -12.13 11.71 -20.09
N ASP A 47 -12.69 12.85 -19.66
CA ASP A 47 -11.90 13.92 -19.03
C ASP A 47 -11.18 13.48 -17.77
N ASN A 48 -11.88 12.75 -16.89
CA ASN A 48 -11.30 12.26 -15.65
C ASN A 48 -10.27 11.14 -15.88
N ALA A 49 -10.53 10.25 -16.86
CA ALA A 49 -9.57 9.24 -17.27
C ALA A 49 -8.30 9.88 -17.85
N GLN A 50 -8.44 10.94 -18.64
CA GLN A 50 -7.32 11.70 -19.18
C GLN A 50 -6.51 12.39 -18.07
N ILE A 51 -7.17 12.96 -17.05
CA ILE A 51 -6.50 13.52 -15.87
C ILE A 51 -5.65 12.45 -15.17
N TYR A 52 -6.19 11.25 -14.97
CA TYR A 52 -5.46 10.14 -14.34
C TYR A 52 -4.24 9.73 -15.16
N ALA A 53 -4.41 9.52 -16.46
CA ALA A 53 -3.35 9.15 -17.39
C ALA A 53 -2.22 10.20 -17.39
N HIS A 54 -2.58 11.46 -17.58
CA HIS A 54 -1.62 12.56 -17.63
C HIS A 54 -0.87 12.77 -16.30
N ALA A 55 -1.57 12.71 -15.16
CA ALA A 55 -0.96 12.86 -13.85
C ALA A 55 0.11 11.78 -13.59
N ASN A 56 -0.19 10.52 -13.95
CA ASN A 56 0.73 9.41 -13.72
C ASN A 56 1.90 9.42 -14.72
N GLN A 57 1.69 9.74 -16.01
CA GLN A 57 2.77 9.93 -16.96
C GLN A 57 3.71 11.09 -16.54
N ARG A 58 3.13 12.19 -16.06
CA ARG A 58 3.93 13.31 -15.54
C ARG A 58 4.73 12.91 -14.30
N ALA A 59 4.19 12.04 -13.44
CA ALA A 59 4.91 11.53 -12.28
C ALA A 59 6.13 10.69 -12.68
N LEU A 60 6.05 9.85 -13.71
CA LEU A 60 7.19 9.10 -14.24
C LEU A 60 8.28 10.06 -14.71
N SER A 61 7.92 11.05 -15.54
CA SER A 61 8.86 12.07 -16.05
C SER A 61 9.52 12.84 -14.91
N GLN A 62 8.75 13.19 -13.87
CA GLN A 62 9.26 13.91 -12.71
C GLN A 62 10.27 13.08 -11.90
N MET A 63 10.00 11.78 -11.72
CA MET A 63 10.93 10.86 -11.02
C MET A 63 12.24 10.73 -11.80
N ARG A 64 12.19 10.52 -13.13
CA ARG A 64 13.38 10.50 -13.99
C ARG A 64 14.18 11.80 -13.88
N SER A 65 13.50 12.93 -13.91
CA SER A 65 14.14 14.25 -13.76
C SER A 65 14.84 14.38 -12.41
N TRP A 66 14.25 13.96 -11.30
CA TRP A 66 14.91 14.02 -10.00
C TRP A 66 16.11 13.07 -9.91
N ILE A 67 15.98 11.83 -10.41
CA ILE A 67 17.06 10.85 -10.41
C ILE A 67 18.28 11.43 -11.17
N THR A 68 18.05 11.97 -12.36
CA THR A 68 19.12 12.55 -13.18
C THR A 68 19.69 13.84 -12.57
N ALA A 69 18.82 14.80 -12.22
CA ALA A 69 19.27 16.12 -11.76
C ALA A 69 19.98 16.08 -10.40
N LYS A 70 19.63 15.12 -9.54
CA LYS A 70 20.21 14.95 -8.21
C LYS A 70 21.24 13.80 -8.17
N ASN A 71 21.55 13.20 -9.31
CA ASN A 71 22.48 12.07 -9.46
C ASN A 71 22.20 10.97 -8.42
N ILE A 72 20.92 10.52 -8.34
CA ILE A 72 20.50 9.51 -7.35
C ILE A 72 20.89 8.12 -7.87
N ASP A 73 21.84 7.49 -7.20
CA ASP A 73 22.17 6.07 -7.40
C ASP A 73 21.09 5.20 -6.74
N CYS A 74 20.17 4.68 -7.55
CA CYS A 74 19.04 3.86 -7.09
C CYS A 74 18.73 2.67 -8.02
N ASP A 75 19.72 2.17 -8.74
CA ASP A 75 19.56 1.04 -9.68
C ASP A 75 18.40 1.27 -10.68
N PHE A 76 18.30 2.52 -11.16
CA PHE A 76 17.24 2.89 -12.09
C PHE A 76 17.47 2.24 -13.45
N THR A 77 16.44 1.53 -13.95
CA THR A 77 16.47 0.86 -15.24
C THR A 77 15.18 1.12 -16.00
N GLU A 78 15.30 1.53 -17.26
CA GLU A 78 14.16 1.62 -18.18
C GLU A 78 13.66 0.20 -18.47
N ALA A 79 12.35 0.02 -18.43
CA ALA A 79 11.72 -1.28 -18.66
C ALA A 79 10.29 -1.08 -19.15
N SER A 80 9.76 -2.02 -19.91
CA SER A 80 8.33 -2.07 -20.23
C SER A 80 7.54 -2.72 -19.09
N ALA A 81 6.26 -2.39 -18.98
CA ALA A 81 5.35 -3.00 -18.03
C ALA A 81 4.26 -3.78 -18.78
N TYR A 82 4.08 -5.05 -18.39
CA TYR A 82 3.14 -5.95 -19.03
C TYR A 82 2.05 -6.39 -18.08
N ILE A 83 0.80 -6.44 -18.58
CA ILE A 83 -0.27 -7.23 -17.96
C ILE A 83 -0.51 -8.42 -18.88
N PHE A 84 -0.22 -9.63 -18.43
CA PHE A 84 -0.35 -10.84 -19.24
C PHE A 84 -1.53 -11.70 -18.80
N ALA A 85 -2.05 -12.52 -19.74
CA ALA A 85 -3.06 -13.54 -19.48
C ALA A 85 -2.61 -14.90 -19.98
N GLU A 86 -2.75 -15.91 -19.13
CA GLU A 86 -2.53 -17.33 -19.48
C GLU A 86 -3.84 -17.96 -19.98
N SER A 87 -4.98 -17.38 -19.63
CA SER A 87 -6.33 -17.81 -20.05
C SER A 87 -6.86 -17.00 -21.22
N GLU A 88 -7.48 -17.70 -22.19
CA GLU A 88 -8.20 -17.05 -23.30
C GLU A 88 -9.37 -16.18 -22.80
N ALA A 89 -9.95 -16.51 -21.65
CA ALA A 89 -11.08 -15.79 -21.05
C ALA A 89 -10.75 -14.32 -20.71
N ASP A 90 -9.48 -13.99 -20.48
CA ASP A 90 -9.04 -12.66 -20.07
C ASP A 90 -8.51 -11.80 -21.24
N VAL A 91 -8.36 -12.38 -22.45
CA VAL A 91 -7.80 -11.68 -23.62
C VAL A 91 -8.66 -10.48 -24.03
N ASP A 92 -9.97 -10.60 -24.01
CA ASP A 92 -10.88 -9.48 -24.33
C ASP A 92 -10.72 -8.30 -23.38
N ALA A 93 -10.51 -8.57 -22.10
CA ALA A 93 -10.25 -7.52 -21.11
C ALA A 93 -8.92 -6.80 -21.37
N LEU A 94 -7.89 -7.55 -21.80
CA LEU A 94 -6.60 -6.95 -22.22
C LEU A 94 -6.76 -6.05 -23.43
N ARG A 95 -7.51 -6.47 -24.45
CA ARG A 95 -7.75 -5.65 -25.64
C ARG A 95 -8.52 -4.38 -25.32
N GLN A 96 -9.56 -4.47 -24.50
CA GLN A 96 -10.32 -3.31 -24.02
C GLN A 96 -9.45 -2.33 -23.24
N GLU A 97 -8.48 -2.82 -22.47
CA GLU A 97 -7.53 -1.97 -21.75
C GLU A 97 -6.57 -1.26 -22.70
N VAL A 98 -6.07 -1.95 -23.75
CA VAL A 98 -5.24 -1.33 -24.78
C VAL A 98 -6.00 -0.22 -25.49
N ASP A 99 -7.21 -0.49 -25.96
CA ASP A 99 -8.06 0.50 -26.66
C ASP A 99 -8.30 1.73 -25.76
N ALA A 100 -8.61 1.48 -24.49
CA ALA A 100 -8.81 2.54 -23.51
C ALA A 100 -7.55 3.37 -23.25
N ALA A 101 -6.39 2.72 -23.12
CA ALA A 101 -5.11 3.40 -22.88
C ALA A 101 -4.68 4.22 -24.11
N GLN A 102 -4.86 3.68 -25.33
CA GLN A 102 -4.56 4.38 -26.57
C GLN A 102 -5.48 5.60 -26.78
N ALA A 103 -6.76 5.49 -26.45
CA ALA A 103 -7.70 6.61 -26.48
C ALA A 103 -7.32 7.75 -25.51
N LEU A 104 -6.45 7.47 -24.54
CA LEU A 104 -5.89 8.43 -23.59
C LEU A 104 -4.43 8.84 -23.93
N ASN A 105 -3.95 8.52 -25.13
CA ASN A 105 -2.60 8.77 -25.63
C ASN A 105 -1.50 8.15 -24.74
N LEU A 106 -1.74 6.97 -24.17
CA LEU A 106 -0.73 6.22 -23.43
C LEU A 106 0.04 5.28 -24.37
N PRO A 107 1.30 4.94 -24.08
CA PRO A 107 2.14 4.10 -24.93
C PRO A 107 1.81 2.62 -24.74
N ALA A 108 0.59 2.24 -25.05
CA ALA A 108 0.05 0.89 -24.85
C ALA A 108 -0.11 0.15 -26.18
N SER A 109 0.21 -1.15 -26.17
CA SER A 109 -0.01 -2.08 -27.29
C SER A 109 -0.43 -3.45 -26.82
N PHE A 110 -1.08 -4.22 -27.69
CA PHE A 110 -1.34 -5.65 -27.45
C PHE A 110 -0.23 -6.49 -28.08
N THR A 111 0.22 -7.52 -27.36
CA THR A 111 1.19 -8.51 -27.88
C THR A 111 0.86 -9.90 -27.39
N THR A 112 1.30 -10.91 -28.12
CA THR A 112 1.32 -12.31 -27.67
C THR A 112 2.73 -12.82 -27.38
N GLU A 113 3.74 -11.97 -27.60
CA GLU A 113 5.15 -12.29 -27.40
C GLU A 113 5.69 -11.57 -26.18
N THR A 114 6.35 -12.30 -25.30
CA THR A 114 6.99 -11.78 -24.07
C THR A 114 8.25 -12.60 -23.76
N GLU A 115 9.03 -12.12 -22.78
CA GLU A 115 10.19 -12.84 -22.22
C GLU A 115 9.80 -13.93 -21.22
N LEU A 116 8.52 -14.06 -20.86
CA LEU A 116 8.08 -15.05 -19.87
C LEU A 116 8.43 -16.46 -20.37
N PRO A 117 9.02 -17.33 -19.53
CA PRO A 117 9.45 -18.67 -19.94
C PRO A 117 8.29 -19.69 -20.07
N PHE A 118 7.07 -19.20 -20.11
CA PHE A 118 5.85 -19.98 -20.29
C PHE A 118 4.90 -19.28 -21.27
N PRO A 119 4.01 -20.06 -21.94
CA PRO A 119 3.11 -19.51 -22.95
C PRO A 119 2.04 -18.62 -22.33
N ILE A 120 1.73 -17.52 -23.01
CA ILE A 120 0.62 -16.61 -22.68
C ILE A 120 -0.39 -16.55 -23.85
N LYS A 121 -1.61 -16.08 -23.58
CA LYS A 121 -2.65 -15.83 -24.59
C LYS A 121 -2.60 -14.40 -25.12
N GLY A 122 -2.06 -13.49 -24.34
CA GLY A 122 -1.88 -12.09 -24.71
C GLY A 122 -1.37 -11.24 -23.57
N ALA A 123 -0.90 -10.04 -23.89
CA ALA A 123 -0.48 -9.06 -22.93
C ALA A 123 -0.77 -7.63 -23.40
N VAL A 124 -1.04 -6.75 -22.43
CA VAL A 124 -0.95 -5.30 -22.61
C VAL A 124 0.48 -4.87 -22.29
N CYS A 125 1.17 -4.29 -23.23
CA CYS A 125 2.51 -3.74 -23.06
C CYS A 125 2.43 -2.21 -22.96
N PHE A 126 3.02 -1.62 -21.92
CA PHE A 126 3.30 -0.20 -21.81
C PHE A 126 4.81 0.02 -21.93
N THR A 127 5.24 0.74 -22.96
CA THR A 127 6.63 1.17 -23.11
C THR A 127 6.95 2.38 -22.23
N ASP A 128 8.23 2.78 -22.17
CA ASP A 128 8.68 3.98 -21.45
C ASP A 128 8.33 3.98 -19.95
N GLN A 129 8.33 2.80 -19.34
CA GLN A 129 8.21 2.63 -17.90
C GLN A 129 9.61 2.43 -17.29
N ALA A 130 9.71 2.17 -15.99
CA ALA A 130 10.97 1.92 -15.32
C ALA A 130 10.83 1.10 -14.04
N GLN A 131 11.96 0.64 -13.53
CA GLN A 131 12.09 0.01 -12.22
C GLN A 131 13.35 0.53 -11.52
N PHE A 132 13.41 0.38 -10.21
CA PHE A 132 14.52 0.91 -9.42
C PHE A 132 14.60 0.23 -8.04
N HIS A 133 15.58 0.63 -7.20
CA HIS A 133 15.65 0.26 -5.80
C HIS A 133 14.97 1.34 -4.93
N PRO A 134 13.76 1.08 -4.39
CA PRO A 134 12.94 2.13 -3.77
C PRO A 134 13.59 2.75 -2.55
N ARG A 135 14.29 1.95 -1.74
CA ARG A 135 14.91 2.45 -0.52
C ARG A 135 16.12 3.33 -0.81
N LYS A 136 16.96 2.99 -1.80
CA LYS A 136 18.05 3.88 -2.25
C LYS A 136 17.51 5.24 -2.67
N TYR A 137 16.46 5.24 -3.52
CA TYR A 137 15.81 6.46 -3.98
C TYR A 137 15.21 7.31 -2.84
N LEU A 138 14.44 6.70 -1.94
CA LEU A 138 13.78 7.41 -0.85
C LEU A 138 14.78 7.97 0.17
N LEU A 139 15.87 7.24 0.47
CA LEU A 139 16.92 7.72 1.37
C LEU A 139 17.72 8.88 0.73
N ALA A 140 17.93 8.86 -0.59
CA ALA A 140 18.54 9.99 -1.29
C ALA A 140 17.66 11.25 -1.23
N LEU A 141 16.35 11.10 -1.50
CA LEU A 141 15.39 12.20 -1.34
C LEU A 141 15.32 12.72 0.11
N ALA A 142 15.43 11.84 1.10
CA ALA A 142 15.44 12.25 2.49
C ALA A 142 16.65 13.12 2.83
N ARG A 143 17.84 12.79 2.32
CA ARG A 143 19.03 13.65 2.48
C ARG A 143 18.85 15.05 1.86
N GLU A 144 18.12 15.15 0.77
CA GLU A 144 17.75 16.43 0.15
C GLU A 144 16.78 17.28 0.98
N ILE A 145 15.96 16.60 1.82
CA ILE A 145 15.02 17.30 2.69
C ILE A 145 15.72 17.89 3.90
N ASP A 146 16.60 17.16 4.55
CA ASP A 146 17.26 17.59 5.78
C ASP A 146 18.17 18.80 5.55
N GLY A 147 18.28 19.69 6.54
CA GLY A 147 19.01 20.94 6.44
C GLY A 147 18.16 22.15 5.99
N ASP A 148 18.76 23.34 6.03
CA ASP A 148 18.15 24.64 5.71
C ASP A 148 16.85 24.92 6.51
N GLY A 149 16.80 24.48 7.77
CA GLY A 149 15.63 24.59 8.64
C GLY A 149 14.51 23.60 8.34
N CYS A 150 14.78 22.59 7.51
CA CYS A 150 13.95 21.41 7.33
C CYS A 150 14.54 20.24 8.09
N HIS A 151 13.68 19.36 8.63
CA HIS A 151 14.12 18.26 9.49
C HIS A 151 13.31 16.99 9.28
N ILE A 152 13.95 15.84 9.51
CA ILE A 152 13.30 14.52 9.55
C ILE A 152 13.44 13.98 10.98
N PHE A 153 12.31 13.62 11.58
CA PHE A 153 12.25 13.05 12.93
C PHE A 153 11.72 11.61 12.83
N GLU A 154 12.62 10.67 12.93
CA GLU A 154 12.32 9.24 13.04
C GLU A 154 11.83 8.88 14.45
N ASN A 155 11.24 7.69 14.62
CA ASN A 155 10.70 7.20 15.90
C ASN A 155 9.76 8.20 16.59
N THR A 156 9.07 9.03 15.79
CA THR A 156 8.21 10.10 16.25
C THR A 156 6.77 9.83 15.80
N ARG A 157 6.07 9.00 16.57
CA ARG A 157 4.69 8.60 16.27
C ARG A 157 3.71 9.75 16.53
N ALA A 158 3.04 10.22 15.49
CA ALA A 158 1.89 11.11 15.62
C ALA A 158 0.67 10.35 16.18
N LEU A 159 -0.03 10.95 17.12
CA LEU A 159 -1.26 10.41 17.72
C LEU A 159 -2.52 11.12 17.23
N SER A 160 -2.43 12.42 17.02
CA SER A 160 -3.55 13.23 16.53
C SER A 160 -3.06 14.53 15.90
N VAL A 161 -3.93 15.12 15.10
CA VAL A 161 -3.75 16.46 14.53
C VAL A 161 -4.98 17.28 14.88
N SER A 162 -4.77 18.45 15.49
CA SER A 162 -5.82 19.47 15.70
C SER A 162 -5.58 20.65 14.76
N GLU A 163 -6.66 21.29 14.31
CA GLU A 163 -6.61 22.46 13.45
C GLU A 163 -7.38 23.61 14.10
N GLN A 164 -6.70 24.73 14.28
CA GLN A 164 -7.26 26.01 14.68
C GLN A 164 -6.78 27.09 13.70
N SER A 165 -6.17 28.18 14.19
CA SER A 165 -5.43 29.13 13.34
C SER A 165 -4.14 28.52 12.74
N ARG A 166 -3.60 27.51 13.38
CA ARG A 166 -2.50 26.64 12.95
C ARG A 166 -2.85 25.19 13.29
N CYS A 167 -2.15 24.27 12.65
CA CYS A 167 -2.23 22.86 13.00
C CYS A 167 -1.26 22.52 14.14
N THR A 168 -1.67 21.62 15.02
CA THR A 168 -0.82 21.04 16.06
C THR A 168 -0.85 19.52 15.94
N VAL A 169 0.32 18.92 15.75
CA VAL A 169 0.52 17.47 15.76
C VAL A 169 0.96 17.05 17.14
N HIS A 170 0.20 16.18 17.80
CA HIS A 170 0.54 15.59 19.10
C HIS A 170 1.24 14.25 18.89
N THR A 171 2.39 14.06 19.56
CA THR A 171 3.20 12.84 19.43
C THR A 171 3.10 11.93 20.64
N ALA A 172 3.49 10.68 20.48
CA ALA A 172 3.50 9.68 21.56
C ALA A 172 4.50 10.01 22.69
N THR A 173 5.51 10.83 22.43
CA THR A 173 6.49 11.29 23.41
C THR A 173 5.98 12.46 24.26
N GLY A 174 4.78 12.98 23.97
CA GLY A 174 4.20 14.17 24.61
C GLY A 174 4.63 15.49 23.95
N ALA A 175 5.53 15.46 22.96
CA ALA A 175 5.88 16.64 22.20
C ALA A 175 4.72 17.07 21.26
N ALA A 176 4.61 18.40 21.06
CA ALA A 176 3.65 19.00 20.12
C ALA A 176 4.40 19.78 19.04
N ILE A 177 4.04 19.56 17.77
CA ILE A 177 4.62 20.25 16.62
C ILE A 177 3.57 21.20 16.05
N SER A 178 3.88 22.50 16.05
CA SER A 178 3.03 23.52 15.43
C SER A 178 3.46 23.81 13.99
N ALA A 179 2.53 23.69 13.06
CA ALA A 179 2.76 23.98 11.65
C ALA A 179 1.61 24.79 11.07
N ARG A 180 1.85 25.53 9.97
CA ARG A 180 0.78 26.17 9.22
C ARG A 180 -0.10 25.11 8.57
N ASP A 181 0.52 24.18 7.86
CA ASP A 181 -0.12 23.12 7.11
C ASP A 181 0.41 21.76 7.56
N VAL A 182 -0.43 20.71 7.55
CA VAL A 182 -0.08 19.33 7.88
C VAL A 182 -0.57 18.38 6.78
N ILE A 183 0.33 17.58 6.27
CA ILE A 183 0.03 16.48 5.34
C ILE A 183 0.00 15.17 6.12
N ILE A 184 -1.16 14.52 6.19
CA ILE A 184 -1.36 13.22 6.82
C ILE A 184 -1.14 12.15 5.74
N ALA A 185 0.10 11.68 5.61
CA ALA A 185 0.53 10.66 4.65
C ALA A 185 0.88 9.34 5.36
N SER A 186 0.18 9.03 6.45
CA SER A 186 0.43 7.89 7.33
C SER A 186 -0.14 6.56 6.80
N HIS A 187 -0.22 6.37 5.48
CA HIS A 187 -0.88 5.27 4.80
C HIS A 187 -2.39 5.26 5.09
N PHE A 188 -2.87 4.76 6.22
CA PHE A 188 -4.22 5.04 6.70
C PHE A 188 -4.18 6.34 7.54
N PRO A 189 -5.07 7.31 7.29
CA PRO A 189 -5.08 8.57 8.04
C PRO A 189 -5.33 8.34 9.54
N ILE A 190 -4.39 8.77 10.39
CA ILE A 190 -4.42 8.52 11.85
C ILE A 190 -5.52 9.25 12.59
N THR A 191 -6.08 10.31 12.00
CA THR A 191 -7.13 11.15 12.59
C THR A 191 -8.52 10.82 12.04
N ASP A 192 -8.66 9.76 11.24
CA ASP A 192 -9.94 9.42 10.64
C ASP A 192 -10.92 8.83 11.66
N ILE A 193 -12.04 9.52 11.83
CA ILE A 193 -13.17 9.07 12.63
C ILE A 193 -14.39 8.91 11.70
N GLY A 194 -14.20 8.28 10.53
CA GLY A 194 -15.35 7.95 9.71
C GLY A 194 -15.19 7.93 8.18
N PRO A 195 -14.87 9.04 7.46
CA PRO A 195 -15.02 9.02 6.01
C PRO A 195 -14.03 8.09 5.30
N PHE A 196 -12.79 7.96 5.77
CA PHE A 196 -11.80 7.06 5.17
C PHE A 196 -12.01 5.61 5.60
N SER A 197 -12.41 5.37 6.85
CA SER A 197 -12.77 4.04 7.36
C SER A 197 -13.88 3.39 6.53
N ALA A 198 -14.82 4.20 6.02
CA ALA A 198 -15.89 3.71 5.16
C ALA A 198 -15.50 3.54 3.68
N ARG A 199 -14.34 4.06 3.26
CA ARG A 199 -13.94 4.16 1.84
C ARG A 199 -12.62 3.48 1.49
N LEU A 200 -11.87 2.96 2.47
CA LEU A 200 -10.60 2.30 2.28
C LEU A 200 -10.66 0.85 2.75
N THR A 201 -10.27 -0.08 1.89
CA THR A 201 -10.17 -1.50 2.22
C THR A 201 -8.71 -1.90 2.36
N PRO A 202 -8.27 -2.40 3.54
CA PRO A 202 -6.91 -2.88 3.73
C PRO A 202 -6.74 -4.26 3.07
N LYS A 203 -5.73 -4.41 2.22
CA LYS A 203 -5.31 -5.67 1.63
C LYS A 203 -3.88 -5.99 1.99
N ARG A 204 -3.62 -7.24 2.29
CA ARG A 204 -2.30 -7.80 2.50
C ARG A 204 -1.82 -8.46 1.22
N HIS A 205 -0.57 -8.23 0.85
CA HIS A 205 0.12 -8.85 -0.28
C HIS A 205 1.38 -9.51 0.24
N TYR A 206 1.71 -10.67 -0.29
CA TYR A 206 2.91 -11.41 0.05
C TYR A 206 3.92 -11.29 -1.07
N ALA A 207 5.20 -11.31 -0.73
CA ALA A 207 6.29 -11.25 -1.68
C ALA A 207 7.41 -12.19 -1.27
N ILE A 208 8.05 -12.78 -2.27
CA ILE A 208 9.27 -13.56 -2.13
C ILE A 208 10.33 -13.03 -3.08
N GLY A 209 11.59 -13.16 -2.67
CA GLY A 209 12.75 -13.02 -3.54
C GLY A 209 13.46 -14.37 -3.62
N VAL A 210 13.51 -14.94 -4.78
CA VAL A 210 14.09 -16.28 -5.03
C VAL A 210 15.29 -16.18 -5.97
N VAL A 211 16.30 -17.00 -5.72
CA VAL A 211 17.48 -17.08 -6.59
C VAL A 211 17.12 -17.84 -7.87
N VAL A 212 17.55 -17.30 -9.01
CA VAL A 212 17.43 -17.92 -10.34
C VAL A 212 18.79 -17.92 -11.01
N ASP A 213 19.09 -18.97 -11.79
CA ASP A 213 20.40 -19.12 -12.42
C ASP A 213 20.64 -18.07 -13.52
N GLU A 214 19.60 -17.81 -14.33
CA GLU A 214 19.63 -16.81 -15.39
C GLU A 214 18.56 -15.76 -15.09
N LYS A 215 18.75 -14.54 -15.60
CA LYS A 215 17.75 -13.46 -15.49
C LYS A 215 16.56 -13.78 -16.40
N PRO A 216 15.42 -14.21 -15.86
CA PRO A 216 14.34 -14.73 -16.68
C PRO A 216 13.58 -13.63 -17.43
N VAL A 217 13.58 -12.39 -16.91
CA VAL A 217 12.88 -11.26 -17.50
C VAL A 217 13.63 -9.95 -17.24
N GLU A 218 13.72 -9.11 -18.27
CA GLU A 218 14.24 -7.73 -18.18
C GLU A 218 13.15 -6.75 -17.78
N ASN A 219 11.91 -7.04 -18.15
CA ASN A 219 10.75 -6.19 -18.02
C ASN A 219 9.92 -6.53 -16.77
N MET A 220 8.86 -5.77 -16.54
CA MET A 220 7.97 -5.91 -15.40
C MET A 220 6.66 -6.56 -15.81
N TYR A 221 6.24 -7.59 -15.11
CA TYR A 221 5.03 -8.36 -15.43
C TYR A 221 4.04 -8.37 -14.28
N ILE A 222 2.75 -8.48 -14.61
CA ILE A 222 1.66 -8.75 -13.68
C ILE A 222 0.58 -9.55 -14.39
N SER A 223 0.06 -10.62 -13.75
CA SER A 223 -1.02 -11.41 -14.35
C SER A 223 -2.34 -10.66 -14.33
N ALA A 224 -3.18 -10.91 -15.32
CA ALA A 224 -4.57 -10.43 -15.37
C ALA A 224 -5.48 -11.22 -14.43
N GLU A 225 -5.23 -12.53 -14.35
CA GLU A 225 -6.01 -13.49 -13.58
C GLU A 225 -5.77 -13.40 -12.07
N GLU A 226 -6.77 -13.79 -11.29
CA GLU A 226 -6.63 -14.05 -9.85
C GLU A 226 -6.23 -15.53 -9.59
N PRO A 227 -5.29 -15.81 -8.70
CA PRO A 227 -4.55 -14.85 -7.88
C PRO A 227 -3.52 -14.07 -8.70
N ILE A 228 -3.49 -12.75 -8.52
CA ILE A 228 -2.56 -11.87 -9.23
C ILE A 228 -1.12 -12.18 -8.81
N HIS A 229 -0.24 -12.35 -9.80
CA HIS A 229 1.20 -12.46 -9.61
C HIS A 229 1.95 -11.33 -10.31
N SER A 230 2.70 -10.56 -9.54
CA SER A 230 3.56 -9.48 -10.05
C SER A 230 5.01 -9.95 -10.04
N ILE A 231 5.70 -9.82 -11.15
CA ILE A 231 6.99 -10.44 -11.43
C ILE A 231 7.95 -9.38 -11.93
N ARG A 232 9.19 -9.40 -11.44
CA ARG A 232 10.34 -8.70 -12.01
C ARG A 232 11.64 -9.33 -11.51
N THR A 233 12.72 -9.14 -12.23
CA THR A 233 14.06 -9.52 -11.77
C THR A 233 14.77 -8.32 -11.14
N TYR A 234 15.55 -8.57 -10.11
CA TYR A 234 16.52 -7.65 -9.53
C TYR A 234 17.90 -8.32 -9.56
N GLU A 235 18.83 -7.69 -10.23
CA GLU A 235 20.20 -8.16 -10.35
C GLU A 235 21.07 -7.57 -9.25
N THR A 236 21.81 -8.41 -8.54
CA THR A 236 22.85 -8.02 -7.58
C THR A 236 24.23 -8.34 -8.17
N ASP A 237 25.29 -7.93 -7.50
CA ASP A 237 26.66 -8.24 -7.97
C ASP A 237 26.96 -9.75 -8.04
N THR A 238 26.18 -10.58 -7.37
CA THR A 238 26.43 -12.00 -7.19
C THR A 238 25.31 -12.93 -7.62
N GLU A 239 24.08 -12.45 -7.67
CA GLU A 239 22.89 -13.30 -7.89
C GLU A 239 21.80 -12.54 -8.65
N ASN A 240 21.00 -13.27 -9.42
CA ASN A 240 19.73 -12.81 -9.96
C ASN A 240 18.62 -13.18 -9.00
N ILE A 241 17.86 -12.20 -8.55
CA ILE A 241 16.73 -12.38 -7.64
C ILE A 241 15.43 -12.14 -8.40
N LEU A 242 14.64 -13.18 -8.58
CA LEU A 242 13.29 -13.05 -9.08
C LEU A 242 12.38 -12.62 -7.93
N LEU A 243 11.76 -11.46 -8.06
CA LEU A 243 10.76 -10.94 -7.11
C LEU A 243 9.38 -11.36 -7.60
N VAL A 244 8.67 -12.15 -6.80
CA VAL A 244 7.28 -12.54 -7.05
C VAL A 244 6.41 -12.03 -5.92
N MET A 245 5.38 -11.24 -6.24
CA MET A 245 4.42 -10.70 -5.27
C MET A 245 2.99 -11.06 -5.70
N GLY A 246 2.16 -11.40 -4.73
CA GLY A 246 0.76 -11.75 -5.03
C GLY A 246 0.00 -12.24 -3.81
N GLU A 247 -0.88 -13.22 -4.04
CA GLU A 247 -1.64 -13.94 -3.01
C GLU A 247 -2.37 -12.98 -2.05
N SER A 248 -3.01 -11.97 -2.61
CA SER A 248 -3.61 -10.90 -1.80
C SER A 248 -4.90 -11.33 -1.11
N HIS A 249 -5.07 -10.93 0.14
CA HIS A 249 -6.32 -11.07 0.86
C HIS A 249 -6.61 -9.83 1.72
N ARG A 250 -7.85 -9.69 2.18
CA ARG A 250 -8.19 -8.63 3.13
C ARG A 250 -7.49 -8.88 4.46
N THR A 251 -6.82 -7.86 5.00
CA THR A 251 -6.08 -7.95 6.26
C THR A 251 -6.97 -8.49 7.38
N GLY A 252 -6.46 -9.43 8.18
CA GLY A 252 -7.14 -10.00 9.34
C GLY A 252 -8.24 -11.04 9.05
N GLU A 253 -8.44 -11.47 7.79
CA GLU A 253 -9.45 -12.49 7.44
C GLU A 253 -8.90 -13.91 7.40
N VAL A 254 -7.62 -14.06 7.07
CA VAL A 254 -6.95 -15.37 6.95
C VAL A 254 -6.06 -15.59 8.17
N ILE A 255 -6.16 -16.78 8.77
CA ILE A 255 -5.38 -17.16 9.94
C ILE A 255 -4.10 -17.90 9.53
N HIS A 256 -4.20 -18.84 8.58
CA HIS A 256 -3.06 -19.63 8.09
C HIS A 256 -2.34 -18.92 6.97
N THR A 257 -1.71 -17.80 7.28
CA THR A 257 -1.11 -16.90 6.28
C THR A 257 0.20 -17.41 5.68
N GLU A 258 0.85 -18.41 6.27
CA GLU A 258 2.01 -19.12 5.69
C GLU A 258 1.70 -19.76 4.33
N THR A 259 0.45 -20.18 4.11
CA THR A 259 0.02 -20.79 2.84
C THR A 259 0.17 -19.86 1.65
N HIS A 260 0.11 -18.54 1.85
CA HIS A 260 0.31 -17.57 0.78
C HIS A 260 1.78 -17.53 0.31
N TYR A 261 2.73 -17.63 1.24
CA TYR A 261 4.14 -17.76 0.87
C TYR A 261 4.40 -19.06 0.12
N GLN A 262 3.81 -20.19 0.57
CA GLN A 262 4.00 -21.47 -0.10
C GLN A 262 3.48 -21.44 -1.53
N ARG A 263 2.31 -20.84 -1.79
CA ARG A 263 1.78 -20.70 -3.15
C ARG A 263 2.68 -19.85 -4.05
N LEU A 264 3.27 -18.78 -3.53
CA LEU A 264 4.23 -17.98 -4.29
C LEU A 264 5.50 -18.78 -4.60
N ILE A 265 5.96 -19.61 -3.66
CA ILE A 265 7.12 -20.50 -3.86
C ILE A 265 6.79 -21.53 -4.94
N ASP A 266 5.65 -22.20 -4.84
CA ASP A 266 5.19 -23.18 -5.82
C ASP A 266 5.07 -22.56 -7.23
N TYR A 267 4.53 -21.33 -7.30
CA TYR A 267 4.45 -20.57 -8.56
C TYR A 267 5.84 -20.26 -9.13
N ALA A 268 6.75 -19.75 -8.32
CA ALA A 268 8.10 -19.42 -8.76
C ALA A 268 8.89 -20.66 -9.19
N GLN A 269 8.70 -21.79 -8.51
CA GLN A 269 9.33 -23.07 -8.89
C GLN A 269 8.78 -23.61 -10.20
N SER A 270 7.46 -23.63 -10.37
CA SER A 270 6.81 -24.21 -11.55
C SER A 270 7.03 -23.39 -12.82
N HIS A 271 7.09 -22.06 -12.72
CA HIS A 271 7.16 -21.17 -13.88
C HIS A 271 8.59 -20.71 -14.21
N PHE A 272 9.47 -20.65 -13.22
CA PHE A 272 10.81 -20.08 -13.37
C PHE A 272 11.95 -21.00 -12.91
N GLY A 273 11.63 -22.20 -12.45
CA GLY A 273 12.65 -23.13 -11.93
C GLY A 273 13.39 -22.60 -10.70
N ALA A 274 12.78 -21.68 -9.95
CA ALA A 274 13.40 -21.05 -8.78
C ALA A 274 13.76 -22.10 -7.71
N ARG A 275 14.93 -21.94 -7.06
CA ARG A 275 15.46 -22.94 -6.11
C ARG A 275 15.38 -22.45 -4.67
N ASP A 276 16.03 -21.33 -4.37
CA ASP A 276 16.22 -20.86 -3.01
C ASP A 276 15.43 -19.59 -2.73
N VAL A 277 14.64 -19.62 -1.65
CA VAL A 277 13.95 -18.43 -1.13
C VAL A 277 14.94 -17.63 -0.29
N ARG A 278 15.42 -16.49 -0.81
CA ARG A 278 16.32 -15.60 -0.08
C ARG A 278 15.58 -14.65 0.83
N TYR A 279 14.45 -14.13 0.35
CA TYR A 279 13.68 -13.10 1.02
C TYR A 279 12.22 -13.46 0.99
N ARG A 280 11.54 -13.17 2.09
CA ARG A 280 10.08 -13.17 2.16
C ARG A 280 9.61 -12.02 3.04
N TRP A 281 8.58 -11.36 2.60
CA TRP A 281 7.93 -10.28 3.36
C TRP A 281 6.50 -10.11 2.91
N SER A 282 5.74 -9.38 3.71
CA SER A 282 4.40 -8.98 3.29
C SER A 282 4.22 -7.48 3.47
N SER A 283 3.32 -6.93 2.69
CA SER A 283 3.01 -5.51 2.69
C SER A 283 1.50 -5.31 2.75
N GLN A 284 1.05 -4.28 3.45
CA GLN A 284 -0.34 -3.89 3.46
C GLN A 284 -0.57 -2.70 2.55
N ASP A 285 -1.61 -2.75 1.74
CA ASP A 285 -2.04 -1.65 0.91
C ASP A 285 -3.49 -1.26 1.18
N LEU A 286 -3.88 -0.06 0.77
CA LEU A 286 -5.23 0.46 0.93
C LEU A 286 -5.88 0.66 -0.44
N GLN A 287 -7.01 0.01 -0.63
CA GLN A 287 -7.80 0.16 -1.84
C GLN A 287 -8.97 1.12 -1.60
N SER A 288 -9.01 2.20 -2.35
CA SER A 288 -10.17 3.08 -2.40
C SER A 288 -11.35 2.40 -3.08
N VAL A 289 -12.57 2.64 -2.60
CA VAL A 289 -13.79 2.00 -3.14
C VAL A 289 -14.07 2.33 -4.61
N ASP A 290 -13.53 3.44 -5.12
CA ASP A 290 -13.69 3.89 -6.50
C ASP A 290 -12.41 3.72 -7.34
N LYS A 291 -11.42 3.00 -6.83
CA LYS A 291 -10.13 2.70 -7.45
C LYS A 291 -9.22 3.91 -7.74
N VAL A 292 -9.57 5.12 -7.34
CA VAL A 292 -8.74 6.32 -7.46
C VAL A 292 -8.25 6.77 -6.08
N PRO A 293 -6.98 7.14 -5.89
CA PRO A 293 -6.47 7.64 -4.62
C PRO A 293 -7.20 8.87 -4.09
N TYR A 294 -7.16 9.08 -2.78
CA TYR A 294 -7.63 10.31 -2.14
C TYR A 294 -6.45 11.22 -1.84
N ILE A 295 -6.37 12.36 -2.52
CA ILE A 295 -5.28 13.34 -2.41
C ILE A 295 -5.87 14.75 -2.38
N GLY A 296 -5.55 15.54 -1.36
CA GLY A 296 -6.06 16.89 -1.21
C GLY A 296 -6.38 17.25 0.21
N ARG A 297 -7.27 18.22 0.42
CA ARG A 297 -7.74 18.61 1.76
C ARG A 297 -8.38 17.42 2.46
N PHE A 298 -8.05 17.25 3.74
CA PHE A 298 -8.46 16.10 4.55
C PHE A 298 -10.00 15.96 4.62
N SER A 299 -10.69 17.07 4.78
CA SER A 299 -12.15 17.15 4.76
C SER A 299 -12.61 18.45 4.07
N PRO A 300 -13.90 18.60 3.74
CA PRO A 300 -14.43 19.85 3.18
C PRO A 300 -14.24 21.06 4.10
N THR A 301 -14.16 20.85 5.41
CA THR A 301 -13.98 21.90 6.41
C THR A 301 -12.52 22.17 6.76
N SER A 302 -11.60 21.27 6.40
CA SER A 302 -10.16 21.45 6.66
C SER A 302 -9.58 22.55 5.77
N ARG A 303 -8.87 23.47 6.39
CA ARG A 303 -8.17 24.57 5.68
C ARG A 303 -6.70 24.23 5.48
N HIS A 304 -6.07 23.60 6.47
CA HIS A 304 -4.64 23.38 6.60
C HIS A 304 -4.27 21.91 6.84
N GLN A 305 -5.25 21.00 6.87
CA GLN A 305 -4.99 19.58 6.90
C GLN A 305 -5.21 18.97 5.51
N TYR A 306 -4.24 18.18 5.08
CA TYR A 306 -4.24 17.49 3.79
C TYR A 306 -3.97 16.02 3.99
N THR A 307 -4.30 15.19 3.02
CA THR A 307 -4.02 13.75 3.04
C THR A 307 -3.66 13.22 1.66
N ALA A 308 -2.95 12.08 1.67
CA ALA A 308 -2.71 11.26 0.50
C ALA A 308 -2.79 9.79 0.93
N THR A 309 -3.73 9.01 0.34
CA THR A 309 -4.02 7.63 0.73
C THR A 309 -4.76 6.85 -0.35
N GLY A 310 -4.86 5.53 -0.20
CA GLY A 310 -5.64 4.67 -1.10
C GLY A 310 -4.93 4.36 -2.42
N PHE A 311 -3.64 4.12 -2.40
CA PHE A 311 -2.78 4.02 -3.60
C PHE A 311 -2.86 2.68 -4.32
N ARG A 312 -3.53 1.65 -3.78
CA ARG A 312 -3.83 0.38 -4.46
C ARG A 312 -2.60 -0.34 -5.03
N ALA A 313 -1.54 -0.51 -4.22
CA ALA A 313 -0.24 -1.09 -4.59
C ALA A 313 0.60 -0.27 -5.60
N TRP A 314 0.14 0.89 -6.05
CA TRP A 314 0.85 1.78 -6.99
C TRP A 314 1.40 3.03 -6.31
N GLY A 315 1.84 2.87 -5.05
CA GLY A 315 2.25 3.96 -4.18
C GLY A 315 3.41 4.80 -4.70
N ILE A 316 4.33 4.24 -5.46
CA ILE A 316 5.51 4.95 -5.99
C ILE A 316 5.07 6.08 -6.94
N THR A 317 4.29 5.77 -7.95
CA THR A 317 3.81 6.76 -8.92
C THR A 317 2.79 7.70 -8.29
N HIS A 318 1.81 7.15 -7.54
CA HIS A 318 0.79 7.96 -6.88
C HIS A 318 1.34 8.91 -5.81
N ALA A 319 2.42 8.56 -5.11
CA ALA A 319 3.06 9.47 -4.16
C ALA A 319 3.66 10.71 -4.87
N THR A 320 4.20 10.53 -6.07
CA THR A 320 4.72 11.65 -6.88
C THR A 320 3.58 12.53 -7.41
N VAL A 321 2.46 11.92 -7.84
CA VAL A 321 1.23 12.67 -8.16
C VAL A 321 0.74 13.45 -6.94
N ALA A 322 0.71 12.79 -5.77
CA ALA A 322 0.28 13.42 -4.52
C ALA A 322 1.18 14.59 -4.13
N ALA A 323 2.49 14.43 -4.26
CA ALA A 323 3.45 15.49 -3.97
C ALA A 323 3.19 16.73 -4.83
N SER A 324 2.89 16.54 -6.12
CA SER A 324 2.58 17.66 -7.03
C SER A 324 1.27 18.36 -6.64
N ILE A 325 0.18 17.60 -6.47
CA ILE A 325 -1.13 18.18 -6.09
C ILE A 325 -1.04 18.93 -4.76
N LEU A 326 -0.42 18.32 -3.75
CA LEU A 326 -0.34 18.90 -2.41
C LEU A 326 0.60 20.11 -2.37
N ALA A 327 1.70 20.09 -3.13
CA ALA A 327 2.58 21.25 -3.24
C ALA A 327 1.86 22.46 -3.88
N ASP A 328 1.07 22.22 -4.93
CA ASP A 328 0.28 23.29 -5.55
C ASP A 328 -0.76 23.86 -4.56
N LEU A 329 -1.55 23.01 -3.92
CA LEU A 329 -2.59 23.44 -2.99
C LEU A 329 -2.04 24.22 -1.79
N ILE A 330 -0.91 23.78 -1.21
CA ILE A 330 -0.27 24.43 -0.04
C ILE A 330 0.33 25.79 -0.45
N GLN A 331 0.79 25.92 -1.68
CA GLN A 331 1.31 27.18 -2.24
C GLN A 331 0.22 28.11 -2.82
N GLY A 332 -1.05 27.68 -2.73
CA GLY A 332 -2.19 28.47 -3.26
C GLY A 332 -2.28 28.47 -4.78
N LYS A 333 -1.69 27.46 -5.44
CA LYS A 333 -1.75 27.28 -6.89
C LYS A 333 -2.88 26.33 -7.28
N ASP A 334 -3.44 26.51 -8.45
CA ASP A 334 -4.38 25.57 -9.03
C ASP A 334 -3.65 24.32 -9.52
N SER A 335 -4.13 23.15 -9.08
CA SER A 335 -3.64 21.88 -9.58
C SER A 335 -4.61 21.32 -10.63
N PRO A 336 -4.16 21.04 -11.85
CA PRO A 336 -5.03 20.52 -12.92
C PRO A 336 -5.62 19.15 -12.59
N TRP A 337 -5.06 18.43 -11.63
CA TRP A 337 -5.45 17.07 -11.28
C TRP A 337 -6.31 16.97 -10.02
N HIS A 338 -6.34 18.02 -9.19
CA HIS A 338 -7.01 18.00 -7.88
C HIS A 338 -8.48 17.55 -7.96
N LYS A 339 -9.20 17.96 -9.00
CA LYS A 339 -10.64 17.63 -9.18
C LYS A 339 -10.92 16.13 -9.15
N LEU A 340 -10.04 15.31 -9.75
CA LEU A 340 -10.19 13.86 -9.76
C LEU A 340 -9.82 13.23 -8.41
N TYR A 341 -8.78 13.72 -7.76
CA TYR A 341 -8.18 13.07 -6.59
C TYR A 341 -8.73 13.56 -5.24
N THR A 342 -9.50 14.67 -5.21
CA THR A 342 -9.99 15.27 -3.95
C THR A 342 -10.72 14.28 -3.06
N PRO A 343 -10.43 14.22 -1.74
CA PRO A 343 -11.20 13.42 -0.78
C PRO A 343 -12.67 13.82 -0.69
N ALA A 344 -13.01 15.05 -1.05
CA ALA A 344 -14.38 15.56 -1.07
C ALA A 344 -15.23 15.00 -2.22
N ARG A 345 -14.62 14.30 -3.20
CA ARG A 345 -15.39 13.71 -4.31
C ARG A 345 -16.39 12.69 -3.79
N ILE A 346 -17.64 12.86 -4.20
CA ILE A 346 -18.72 11.92 -3.92
C ILE A 346 -19.20 11.40 -5.28
N LYS A 347 -19.05 10.10 -5.51
CA LYS A 347 -19.63 9.40 -6.67
C LYS A 347 -20.53 8.27 -6.20
N PRO A 348 -21.77 8.58 -5.76
CA PRO A 348 -22.64 7.60 -5.11
C PRO A 348 -23.01 6.43 -6.04
N VAL A 349 -23.10 6.65 -7.35
CA VAL A 349 -23.54 5.63 -8.31
C VAL A 349 -22.41 4.65 -8.67
N THR A 350 -21.17 5.12 -8.77
CA THR A 350 -20.03 4.29 -9.23
C THR A 350 -19.42 3.41 -8.14
N SER A 351 -19.52 3.84 -6.89
CA SER A 351 -18.93 3.16 -5.73
C SER A 351 -19.95 2.60 -4.73
N ALA A 352 -21.26 2.81 -4.97
CA ALA A 352 -22.29 2.43 -4.01
C ALA A 352 -22.25 0.93 -3.65
N LYS A 353 -22.09 0.05 -4.64
CA LYS A 353 -22.02 -1.40 -4.41
C LYS A 353 -20.81 -1.79 -3.56
N GLU A 354 -19.62 -1.28 -3.89
CA GLU A 354 -18.39 -1.57 -3.16
C GLU A 354 -18.39 -0.89 -1.79
N PHE A 355 -18.92 0.32 -1.69
CA PHE A 355 -19.09 1.03 -0.41
C PHE A 355 -20.03 0.24 0.54
N VAL A 356 -21.19 -0.21 0.06
CA VAL A 356 -22.14 -1.00 0.84
C VAL A 356 -21.51 -2.34 1.24
N LYS A 357 -20.87 -3.05 0.30
CA LYS A 357 -20.18 -4.31 0.56
C LYS A 357 -19.09 -4.15 1.62
N HIS A 358 -18.27 -3.11 1.53
CA HIS A 358 -17.21 -2.82 2.50
C HIS A 358 -17.78 -2.55 3.90
N ASN A 359 -18.81 -1.72 4.02
CA ASN A 359 -19.38 -1.33 5.31
C ASN A 359 -20.18 -2.47 5.97
N ILE A 360 -20.93 -3.27 5.19
CA ILE A 360 -21.59 -4.48 5.69
C ILE A 360 -20.53 -5.47 6.21
N HIS A 361 -19.40 -5.60 5.50
CA HIS A 361 -18.32 -6.48 5.91
C HIS A 361 -17.74 -6.04 7.27
N ALA A 362 -17.38 -4.77 7.43
CA ALA A 362 -16.88 -4.24 8.69
C ALA A 362 -17.89 -4.43 9.84
N ALA A 363 -19.18 -4.19 9.59
CA ALA A 363 -20.24 -4.39 10.57
C ALA A 363 -20.41 -5.89 10.97
N LYS A 364 -20.30 -6.81 10.01
CA LYS A 364 -20.32 -8.25 10.30
C LYS A 364 -19.18 -8.67 11.22
N HIS A 365 -17.96 -8.20 10.97
CA HIS A 365 -16.82 -8.50 11.84
C HIS A 365 -16.96 -7.88 13.23
N LEU A 366 -17.45 -6.65 13.31
CA LEU A 366 -17.70 -5.99 14.59
C LEU A 366 -18.66 -6.79 15.50
N ILE A 367 -19.70 -7.40 14.94
CA ILE A 367 -20.73 -8.14 15.69
C ILE A 367 -20.36 -9.62 15.82
N ARG A 368 -20.11 -10.31 14.70
CA ARG A 368 -19.94 -11.77 14.66
C ARG A 368 -18.72 -12.23 15.45
N ASP A 369 -17.59 -11.51 15.35
CA ASP A 369 -16.35 -11.94 15.98
C ASP A 369 -16.36 -11.75 17.50
N ARG A 370 -17.23 -10.89 18.02
CA ARG A 370 -17.47 -10.76 19.46
C ARG A 370 -18.26 -11.94 20.03
N LEU A 371 -19.14 -12.55 19.22
CA LEU A 371 -20.07 -13.61 19.64
C LEU A 371 -19.53 -15.01 19.43
N LYS A 372 -18.40 -15.18 18.75
CA LYS A 372 -17.77 -16.49 18.55
C LYS A 372 -17.42 -17.13 19.89
N LYS A 373 -17.82 -18.40 20.06
CA LYS A 373 -17.33 -19.24 21.17
C LYS A 373 -15.82 -19.42 21.02
N ARG A 374 -15.08 -19.27 22.10
CA ARG A 374 -13.63 -19.44 22.16
C ARG A 374 -13.30 -20.37 23.33
N GLU A 375 -12.16 -21.06 23.21
CA GLU A 375 -11.58 -21.86 24.28
C GLU A 375 -11.23 -20.98 25.49
N GLU A 376 -11.29 -21.52 26.69
CA GLU A 376 -10.86 -20.84 27.90
C GLU A 376 -9.41 -21.23 28.22
N GLY A 377 -8.65 -20.27 28.71
CA GLY A 377 -7.27 -20.46 29.17
C GLY A 377 -6.21 -20.46 28.08
N VAL A 378 -4.97 -20.46 28.52
CA VAL A 378 -3.75 -20.37 27.67
C VAL A 378 -3.06 -21.73 27.51
N GLU A 379 -3.55 -22.76 28.18
CA GLU A 379 -2.94 -24.08 28.27
C GLU A 379 -2.89 -24.81 26.92
N SER A 380 -3.85 -24.48 26.03
CA SER A 380 -3.95 -25.08 24.70
C SER A 380 -2.98 -24.47 23.67
N LEU A 381 -2.21 -23.42 24.04
CA LEU A 381 -1.28 -22.76 23.13
C LEU A 381 0.02 -23.56 22.98
N THR A 382 0.39 -23.83 21.73
CA THR A 382 1.71 -24.35 21.36
C THR A 382 2.72 -23.23 21.14
N PRO A 383 4.05 -23.47 21.30
CA PRO A 383 5.07 -22.49 20.94
C PRO A 383 4.90 -21.95 19.52
N GLY A 384 5.05 -20.63 19.34
CA GLY A 384 4.85 -19.94 18.05
C GLY A 384 3.38 -19.66 17.70
N GLU A 385 2.42 -20.11 18.50
CA GLU A 385 0.98 -19.99 18.21
C GLU A 385 0.37 -18.74 18.87
N GLY A 386 -0.50 -18.08 18.12
CA GLY A 386 -1.39 -17.03 18.64
C GLY A 386 -2.87 -17.44 18.48
N LYS A 387 -3.64 -17.27 19.52
CA LYS A 387 -5.07 -17.64 19.57
C LYS A 387 -5.91 -16.58 20.27
N LEU A 388 -7.18 -16.50 19.86
CA LEU A 388 -8.18 -15.74 20.61
C LEU A 388 -8.85 -16.66 21.62
N ILE A 389 -8.75 -16.31 22.88
CA ILE A 389 -9.29 -17.08 24.01
C ILE A 389 -10.29 -16.25 24.83
N LYS A 390 -10.98 -16.88 25.77
CA LYS A 390 -11.79 -16.22 26.79
C LYS A 390 -11.08 -16.25 28.13
N VAL A 391 -11.02 -15.08 28.79
CA VAL A 391 -10.56 -14.95 30.17
C VAL A 391 -11.56 -14.04 30.90
N ASN A 392 -12.17 -14.51 31.98
CA ASN A 392 -13.17 -13.73 32.73
C ASN A 392 -14.26 -13.13 31.83
N ASN A 393 -14.76 -13.90 30.88
CA ASN A 393 -15.75 -13.49 29.86
C ASN A 393 -15.30 -12.39 28.88
N GLN A 394 -14.01 -12.03 28.87
CA GLN A 394 -13.42 -11.06 27.92
C GLN A 394 -12.70 -11.78 26.80
N ASN A 395 -12.71 -11.18 25.60
CA ASN A 395 -11.91 -11.66 24.47
C ASN A 395 -10.47 -11.23 24.66
N VAL A 396 -9.56 -12.18 24.76
CA VAL A 396 -8.13 -12.00 24.95
C VAL A 396 -7.39 -12.57 23.75
N ALA A 397 -6.41 -11.83 23.26
CA ALA A 397 -5.47 -12.26 22.24
C ALA A 397 -4.23 -12.78 22.97
N ALA A 398 -3.98 -14.08 22.90
CA ALA A 398 -2.89 -14.75 23.60
C ALA A 398 -1.89 -15.34 22.59
N TYR A 399 -0.61 -15.09 22.79
CA TYR A 399 0.49 -15.61 21.98
C TYR A 399 1.52 -16.25 22.90
N LYS A 400 2.00 -17.43 22.50
CA LYS A 400 3.11 -18.12 23.17
C LYS A 400 4.33 -18.11 22.26
N ASP A 401 5.43 -17.54 22.73
CA ASP A 401 6.67 -17.51 21.96
C ASP A 401 7.37 -18.87 21.92
N GLU A 402 8.44 -18.98 21.14
CA GLU A 402 9.21 -20.24 21.02
C GLU A 402 9.91 -20.66 22.33
N ASN A 403 10.07 -19.73 23.28
CA ASN A 403 10.65 -19.97 24.60
C ASN A 403 9.61 -20.34 25.66
N GLY A 404 8.31 -20.37 25.29
CA GLY A 404 7.21 -20.66 26.18
C GLY A 404 6.65 -19.47 26.95
N ASN A 405 7.14 -18.24 26.72
CA ASN A 405 6.58 -17.04 27.33
C ASN A 405 5.22 -16.71 26.72
N VAL A 406 4.23 -16.39 27.56
CA VAL A 406 2.88 -16.08 27.13
C VAL A 406 2.65 -14.56 27.21
N PHE A 407 2.18 -14.00 26.10
CA PHE A 407 1.75 -12.60 25.99
C PHE A 407 0.24 -12.56 25.86
N THR A 408 -0.43 -11.80 26.72
CA THR A 408 -1.88 -11.63 26.71
C THR A 408 -2.25 -10.16 26.58
N VAL A 409 -3.09 -9.86 25.60
CA VAL A 409 -3.60 -8.51 25.37
C VAL A 409 -5.09 -8.54 25.06
N SER A 410 -5.78 -7.44 25.27
CA SER A 410 -7.17 -7.31 24.84
C SER A 410 -7.30 -7.58 23.34
N ALA A 411 -8.20 -8.45 22.93
CA ALA A 411 -8.48 -8.70 21.51
C ALA A 411 -9.23 -7.55 20.82
N THR A 412 -9.55 -6.48 21.55
CA THR A 412 -10.33 -5.35 21.03
C THR A 412 -9.41 -4.28 20.45
N CYS A 413 -9.47 -4.09 19.14
CA CYS A 413 -8.72 -3.06 18.41
C CYS A 413 -9.00 -1.65 18.97
N THR A 414 -7.95 -0.90 19.24
CA THR A 414 -8.03 0.43 19.84
C THR A 414 -8.48 1.54 18.88
N HIS A 415 -8.67 1.23 17.59
CA HIS A 415 -9.25 2.16 16.61
C HIS A 415 -10.77 2.28 16.78
N LEU A 416 -11.55 1.29 16.35
CA LEU A 416 -13.03 1.29 16.39
C LEU A 416 -13.62 0.02 17.04
N GLY A 417 -12.85 -0.68 17.85
CA GLY A 417 -13.35 -1.76 18.70
C GLY A 417 -13.64 -3.10 18.02
N CYS A 418 -13.18 -3.34 16.78
CA CYS A 418 -13.27 -4.64 16.14
C CYS A 418 -12.34 -5.68 16.85
N ILE A 419 -12.62 -6.96 16.69
CA ILE A 419 -11.77 -8.02 17.22
C ILE A 419 -10.62 -8.29 16.25
N VAL A 420 -9.40 -8.34 16.75
CA VAL A 420 -8.20 -8.69 15.97
C VAL A 420 -8.13 -10.19 15.72
N SER A 421 -7.39 -10.60 14.70
CA SER A 421 -7.09 -12.00 14.35
C SER A 421 -5.59 -12.23 14.32
N TRP A 422 -5.15 -13.47 14.59
CA TRP A 422 -3.74 -13.82 14.51
C TRP A 422 -3.29 -13.99 13.06
N ASN A 423 -2.14 -13.43 12.73
CA ASN A 423 -1.41 -13.63 11.48
C ASN A 423 -0.18 -14.50 11.79
N SER A 424 -0.22 -15.77 11.38
CA SER A 424 0.82 -16.74 11.74
C SER A 424 2.16 -16.46 11.05
N ALA A 425 2.14 -15.97 9.81
CA ALA A 425 3.34 -15.67 9.05
C ALA A 425 4.10 -14.44 9.55
N GLU A 426 3.35 -13.41 9.98
CA GLU A 426 3.91 -12.14 10.40
C GLU A 426 4.02 -12.00 11.93
N LYS A 427 3.54 -13.00 12.68
CA LYS A 427 3.48 -12.98 14.15
C LYS A 427 2.85 -11.67 14.66
N SER A 428 1.64 -11.36 14.18
CA SER A 428 0.96 -10.10 14.50
C SER A 428 -0.54 -10.29 14.73
N TRP A 429 -1.15 -9.35 15.44
CA TRP A 429 -2.60 -9.23 15.60
C TRP A 429 -3.13 -8.24 14.56
N ASP A 430 -3.93 -8.71 13.61
CA ASP A 430 -4.40 -7.94 12.47
C ASP A 430 -5.91 -7.67 12.58
N CYS A 431 -6.33 -6.42 12.40
CA CYS A 431 -7.74 -6.02 12.47
C CYS A 431 -8.39 -6.04 11.07
N SER A 432 -9.40 -6.88 10.87
CA SER A 432 -10.10 -7.05 9.59
C SER A 432 -10.96 -5.86 9.17
N CYS A 433 -11.32 -4.96 10.10
CA CYS A 433 -12.16 -3.81 9.76
C CYS A 433 -11.39 -2.75 8.95
N HIS A 434 -10.24 -2.29 9.47
CA HIS A 434 -9.51 -1.16 8.85
C HIS A 434 -7.99 -1.39 8.74
N GLY A 435 -7.51 -2.61 9.05
CA GLY A 435 -6.11 -2.97 8.84
C GLY A 435 -5.13 -2.50 9.92
N SER A 436 -5.60 -2.11 11.11
CA SER A 436 -4.66 -1.90 12.23
C SER A 436 -3.92 -3.18 12.55
N ARG A 437 -2.61 -3.09 12.77
CA ARG A 437 -1.78 -4.25 13.11
C ARG A 437 -1.01 -3.98 14.38
N PHE A 438 -0.86 -5.03 15.17
CA PHE A 438 -0.19 -4.98 16.47
C PHE A 438 0.78 -6.15 16.60
N ALA A 439 1.89 -5.90 17.28
CA ALA A 439 2.85 -6.92 17.69
C ALA A 439 2.21 -7.88 18.73
N PRO A 440 2.82 -9.02 19.03
CA PRO A 440 2.31 -9.96 20.02
C PRO A 440 2.04 -9.35 21.40
N ASP A 441 2.85 -8.37 21.81
CA ASP A 441 2.73 -7.64 23.08
C ASP A 441 1.71 -6.50 23.06
N GLY A 442 1.01 -6.30 21.93
CA GLY A 442 0.02 -5.26 21.71
C GLY A 442 0.55 -3.94 21.16
N THR A 443 1.86 -3.78 20.98
CA THR A 443 2.45 -2.57 20.40
C THR A 443 1.94 -2.34 18.97
N VAL A 444 1.66 -1.08 18.61
CA VAL A 444 1.13 -0.75 17.28
C VAL A 444 2.22 -0.90 16.23
N ILE A 445 1.97 -1.73 15.20
CA ILE A 445 2.80 -1.84 13.99
C ILE A 445 2.27 -0.90 12.91
N HIS A 446 0.98 -1.00 12.58
CA HIS A 446 0.36 -0.19 11.51
C HIS A 446 -0.92 0.50 11.98
N SER A 447 -1.10 1.76 11.51
CA SER A 447 -2.34 2.52 11.64
C SER A 447 -3.54 1.79 10.99
N PRO A 448 -4.79 2.23 11.26
CA PRO A 448 -5.22 3.48 11.91
C PRO A 448 -5.16 3.50 13.43
N ALA A 449 -5.01 2.38 14.12
CA ALA A 449 -4.78 2.42 15.56
C ALA A 449 -3.47 3.15 15.88
N VAL A 450 -3.50 4.05 16.86
CA VAL A 450 -2.33 4.80 17.34
C VAL A 450 -1.98 4.47 18.79
N LYS A 451 -2.85 3.71 19.47
CA LYS A 451 -2.66 3.25 20.86
C LYS A 451 -2.49 1.74 20.87
N PRO A 452 -1.61 1.19 21.74
CA PRO A 452 -1.43 -0.25 21.87
C PRO A 452 -2.70 -0.95 22.40
N LEU A 453 -2.78 -2.26 22.19
CA LEU A 453 -3.76 -3.12 22.87
C LEU A 453 -3.44 -3.13 24.37
N LYS A 454 -4.49 -3.17 25.22
CA LYS A 454 -4.30 -3.25 26.67
C LYS A 454 -3.73 -4.62 27.05
N LYS A 455 -2.73 -4.66 27.91
CA LYS A 455 -2.29 -5.91 28.57
C LYS A 455 -3.41 -6.45 29.47
N VAL A 456 -3.56 -7.76 29.50
CA VAL A 456 -4.57 -8.49 30.30
C VAL A 456 -3.86 -9.47 31.23
#